data_b0f17871a8a33490cc7aa093beffca13
#
_entry.id   b0f17871a8a33490cc7aa093beffca13
#
_cell.length_a   1.000
_cell.length_b   1.000
_cell.length_c   1.000
_cell.angle_alpha   90.00
_cell.angle_beta   90.00
_cell.angle_gamma   90.00
#
_symmetry.space_group_name_H-M   'P 1'
#
loop_
_entity.id
_entity.type
_entity.pdbx_description
1 polymer ?
#
loop_
_entity_poly.entity_id
_entity_poly.type
_entity_poly.pdbx_seq_one_letter_code
_entity_poly.pdbx_strand_id
1 'polypeptide(L)'
;VSESRWVPGLRFGPEFDPEQYELLEFHHRGGEAEVWRAVRTGHNGRKELVAAKIMLERDPSEVRRWLGRWDDVSHNAHRLGVTDLVVPSFLLGPSPHRPGAVSSGGLLGYQISPWVEGVPLHTWARTQRGGPAAVAEVLERLCRIVDELHRKRWVHRDISPANVLVDGQGVVKLIDLTFLAPLDHTLTVAVFTPGHVPPEAEQVGGFPTTAKDLFAVGTLARTLLLPDHGRLDHRLAAEQARAELLAAGYGEELARWACEPLARDPERRPAPLGPWAGRGRELLRSHRPVARTAGLAVLPDRSGRPLVVTGGADGTALAGPGRTAHRLPAGQGPGAVRELAAGWAGRQGELVVCAEDRGNTLWVGTAAGWWEAARGVNGLAGAVGPGGEMTVWTAVGGALRSYRWAPGLTLTGQELSGCPADRVLAALEERPGCWLVLVEHRGRVLSWRPGSAEPPAPLGPADSPRAGALARTSAGPRAATLRPDGSVQLHTLGAAGPGTEIGDGEPSLGIAMVGHRGGPTIALAGAGGVRLRLPAGGASRRPRWWRPTLRPATRVALAMGDDWRLCLAAVVEGELQVWQEDAAYRWQAVELPEAP
;
A
#
# COMPACT_ATOMS: atom_id res chain seq x y z
N VAL A 1 -6.06 17.94 2.84
CA VAL A 1 -5.03 18.84 2.31
C VAL A 1 -5.13 20.12 3.11
N SER A 2 -4.15 20.44 3.99
CA SER A 2 -4.14 21.71 4.69
C SER A 2 -3.85 22.80 3.67
N GLU A 3 -4.74 23.80 3.60
CA GLU A 3 -4.53 24.96 2.73
C GLU A 3 -3.22 25.66 3.06
N SER A 4 -2.47 26.05 2.03
CA SER A 4 -1.24 26.81 2.19
C SER A 4 -1.54 28.21 2.74
N ARG A 5 -0.61 28.75 3.53
CA ARG A 5 -0.63 30.13 3.99
C ARG A 5 -0.29 31.13 2.85
N TRP A 6 0.47 30.66 1.85
CA TRP A 6 0.96 31.47 0.73
C TRP A 6 0.16 31.17 -0.53
N VAL A 7 0.24 32.06 -1.52
CA VAL A 7 -0.47 31.91 -2.80
C VAL A 7 0.50 32.14 -3.97
N PRO A 8 0.22 31.57 -5.15
CA PRO A 8 1.01 31.85 -6.34
C PRO A 8 1.13 33.35 -6.65
N GLY A 9 2.27 33.76 -7.23
CA GLY A 9 2.59 35.14 -7.58
C GLY A 9 3.15 35.98 -6.42
N LEU A 10 3.24 35.44 -5.21
CA LEU A 10 3.98 36.11 -4.12
C LEU A 10 5.48 36.03 -4.42
N ARG A 11 6.19 37.11 -4.06
CA ARG A 11 7.63 37.21 -4.17
C ARG A 11 8.31 37.17 -2.82
N PHE A 12 9.53 36.67 -2.80
CA PHE A 12 10.36 36.58 -1.62
C PHE A 12 11.83 36.50 -2.02
N GLY A 13 12.72 36.67 -1.08
CA GLY A 13 14.16 36.59 -1.33
C GLY A 13 14.95 37.10 -0.12
N PRO A 14 16.30 37.17 -0.22
CA PRO A 14 17.12 37.73 0.83
C PRO A 14 16.88 39.24 0.98
N GLU A 15 17.29 39.80 2.11
CA GLU A 15 17.09 41.25 2.39
C GLU A 15 17.61 42.20 1.30
N PHE A 16 18.70 41.81 0.61
CA PHE A 16 19.29 42.61 -0.46
C PHE A 16 18.59 42.45 -1.81
N ASP A 17 17.76 41.41 -1.99
CA ASP A 17 16.93 41.20 -3.19
C ASP A 17 15.64 40.47 -2.81
N PRO A 18 14.69 41.16 -2.16
CA PRO A 18 13.50 40.56 -1.58
C PRO A 18 12.49 40.05 -2.62
N GLU A 19 12.68 40.34 -3.91
CA GLU A 19 11.83 39.90 -5.01
C GLU A 19 12.50 38.88 -5.93
N GLN A 20 13.64 38.31 -5.53
CA GLN A 20 14.45 37.39 -6.34
C GLN A 20 13.68 36.13 -6.77
N TYR A 21 12.78 35.66 -5.96
CA TYR A 21 11.98 34.43 -6.18
C TYR A 21 10.50 34.75 -6.24
N GLU A 22 9.78 34.04 -7.11
CA GLU A 22 8.32 34.13 -7.25
C GLU A 22 7.71 32.73 -7.08
N LEU A 23 6.74 32.59 -6.19
CA LEU A 23 5.99 31.35 -5.95
C LEU A 23 5.10 31.03 -7.15
N LEU A 24 5.21 29.83 -7.71
CA LEU A 24 4.40 29.35 -8.85
C LEU A 24 3.30 28.40 -8.41
N GLU A 25 3.69 27.34 -7.73
CA GLU A 25 2.79 26.23 -7.42
C GLU A 25 3.12 25.66 -6.04
N PHE A 26 2.06 25.44 -5.25
CA PHE A 26 2.19 24.77 -3.96
C PHE A 26 2.38 23.27 -4.17
N HIS A 27 3.40 22.69 -3.56
CA HIS A 27 3.70 21.27 -3.67
C HIS A 27 3.18 20.48 -2.46
N HIS A 28 3.66 20.79 -1.27
CA HIS A 28 3.13 20.20 -0.03
C HIS A 28 3.53 20.99 1.22
N ARG A 29 2.87 20.69 2.34
CA ARG A 29 3.20 21.23 3.66
C ARG A 29 3.61 20.11 4.60
N GLY A 30 4.83 20.18 5.11
CA GLY A 30 5.35 19.34 6.19
C GLY A 30 5.12 19.96 7.56
N GLY A 31 5.60 19.29 8.61
CA GLY A 31 5.53 19.82 9.98
C GLY A 31 6.34 21.09 10.21
N GLU A 32 7.38 21.34 9.42
CA GLU A 32 8.35 22.41 9.62
C GLU A 32 8.37 23.48 8.52
N ALA A 33 7.90 23.12 7.32
CA ALA A 33 7.99 24.00 6.15
C ALA A 33 6.91 23.70 5.11
N GLU A 34 6.66 24.68 4.25
CA GLU A 34 5.95 24.51 2.98
C GLU A 34 6.94 24.41 1.83
N VAL A 35 6.69 23.48 0.90
CA VAL A 35 7.49 23.32 -0.33
C VAL A 35 6.71 23.84 -1.51
N TRP A 36 7.34 24.73 -2.25
CA TRP A 36 6.81 25.40 -3.41
C TRP A 36 7.72 25.22 -4.63
N ARG A 37 7.11 25.07 -5.79
CA ARG A 37 7.78 25.34 -7.05
C ARG A 37 7.83 26.84 -7.24
N ALA A 38 9.02 27.39 -7.49
CA ALA A 38 9.24 28.82 -7.64
C ALA A 38 10.16 29.12 -8.83
N VAL A 39 10.19 30.35 -9.26
CA VAL A 39 11.12 30.82 -10.26
C VAL A 39 12.07 31.83 -9.62
N ARG A 40 13.37 31.64 -9.86
CA ARG A 40 14.44 32.59 -9.58
C ARG A 40 14.65 33.48 -10.80
N THR A 41 14.67 34.80 -10.61
CA THR A 41 15.06 35.74 -11.67
C THR A 41 16.48 36.23 -11.36
N GLY A 42 17.43 35.91 -12.24
CA GLY A 42 18.80 36.39 -12.12
C GLY A 42 18.92 37.86 -12.57
N HIS A 43 20.03 38.54 -12.20
CA HIS A 43 20.30 39.94 -12.55
C HIS A 43 20.29 40.22 -14.07
N ASN A 44 20.55 39.18 -14.89
CA ASN A 44 20.48 39.27 -16.36
C ASN A 44 19.08 38.97 -16.93
N GLY A 45 18.06 38.86 -16.07
CA GLY A 45 16.68 38.50 -16.44
C GLY A 45 16.47 37.02 -16.75
N ARG A 46 17.49 36.14 -16.61
CA ARG A 46 17.36 34.70 -16.80
C ARG A 46 16.50 34.12 -15.70
N LYS A 47 15.54 33.31 -16.09
CA LYS A 47 14.63 32.61 -15.17
C LYS A 47 15.04 31.15 -15.01
N GLU A 48 15.09 30.68 -13.78
CA GLU A 48 15.43 29.32 -13.40
C GLU A 48 14.36 28.76 -12.46
N LEU A 49 13.94 27.51 -12.68
CA LEU A 49 13.03 26.83 -11.77
C LEU A 49 13.79 26.36 -10.53
N VAL A 50 13.18 26.61 -9.36
CA VAL A 50 13.74 26.21 -8.07
C VAL A 50 12.65 25.60 -7.20
N ALA A 51 13.07 24.73 -6.27
CA ALA A 51 12.25 24.31 -5.15
C ALA A 51 12.53 25.25 -3.97
N ALA A 52 11.48 25.87 -3.46
CA ALA A 52 11.55 26.73 -2.29
C ALA A 52 10.88 26.04 -1.09
N LYS A 53 11.67 25.69 -0.08
CA LYS A 53 11.22 25.17 1.20
C LYS A 53 11.16 26.34 2.18
N ILE A 54 9.97 26.88 2.42
CA ILE A 54 9.73 28.06 3.26
C ILE A 54 9.35 27.57 4.65
N MET A 55 10.11 27.99 5.67
CA MET A 55 9.83 27.58 7.05
C MET A 55 8.51 28.14 7.55
N LEU A 56 7.79 27.34 8.30
CA LEU A 56 6.64 27.80 9.06
C LEU A 56 7.13 28.72 10.18
N GLU A 57 6.36 29.79 10.44
CA GLU A 57 6.70 30.84 11.40
C GLU A 57 7.12 30.23 12.75
N ARG A 58 8.33 30.50 13.15
CA ARG A 58 8.91 30.09 14.44
C ARG A 58 9.61 31.26 15.07
N ASP A 59 9.95 31.11 16.34
CA ASP A 59 10.74 32.07 17.08
C ASP A 59 12.02 32.43 16.29
N PRO A 60 12.36 33.72 16.10
CA PRO A 60 13.55 34.14 15.38
C PRO A 60 14.86 33.53 15.89
N SER A 61 14.93 33.19 17.17
CA SER A 61 16.08 32.51 17.78
C SER A 61 16.21 31.06 17.30
N GLU A 62 15.09 30.37 17.06
CA GLU A 62 15.07 29.03 16.49
C GLU A 62 15.46 29.06 15.02
N VAL A 63 14.95 30.00 14.24
CA VAL A 63 15.30 30.18 12.84
C VAL A 63 16.81 30.40 12.68
N ARG A 64 17.45 31.27 13.48
CA ARG A 64 18.89 31.49 13.44
C ARG A 64 19.71 30.25 13.82
N ARG A 65 19.24 29.47 14.79
CA ARG A 65 19.88 28.21 15.19
C ARG A 65 19.82 27.14 14.12
N TRP A 66 18.73 27.10 13.38
CA TRP A 66 18.58 26.23 12.20
C TRP A 66 19.50 26.65 11.07
N LEU A 67 19.61 27.95 10.80
CA LEU A 67 20.43 28.50 9.73
C LEU A 67 21.92 28.19 9.92
N GLY A 68 22.45 28.32 11.14
CA GLY A 68 23.86 27.99 11.40
C GLY A 68 24.20 26.54 11.04
N ARG A 69 23.29 25.61 11.35
CA ARG A 69 23.44 24.20 10.96
C ARG A 69 23.34 23.97 9.47
N TRP A 70 22.46 24.70 8.80
CA TRP A 70 22.19 24.49 7.38
C TRP A 70 23.26 25.09 6.50
N ASP A 71 23.86 26.19 6.92
CA ASP A 71 24.99 26.80 6.22
C ASP A 71 26.18 25.83 6.21
N ASP A 72 26.50 25.23 7.35
CA ASP A 72 27.50 24.17 7.46
C ASP A 72 27.20 22.96 6.57
N VAL A 73 25.97 22.49 6.56
CA VAL A 73 25.53 21.36 5.72
C VAL A 73 25.64 21.72 4.24
N SER A 74 25.17 22.88 3.82
CA SER A 74 25.21 23.32 2.42
C SER A 74 26.64 23.47 1.95
N HIS A 75 27.50 24.14 2.72
CA HIS A 75 28.92 24.32 2.40
C HIS A 75 29.63 22.99 2.24
N ASN A 76 29.42 22.07 3.17
CA ASN A 76 30.06 20.77 3.12
C ASN A 76 29.49 19.89 2.00
N ALA A 77 28.18 19.93 1.75
CA ALA A 77 27.56 19.18 0.66
C ALA A 77 28.09 19.61 -0.71
N HIS A 78 28.29 20.91 -0.94
CA HIS A 78 28.93 21.40 -2.17
C HIS A 78 30.36 20.88 -2.32
N ARG A 79 31.14 20.85 -1.25
CA ARG A 79 32.52 20.33 -1.26
C ARG A 79 32.59 18.82 -1.45
N LEU A 80 31.56 18.08 -1.04
CA LEU A 80 31.51 16.64 -1.25
C LEU A 80 31.52 16.29 -2.73
N GLY A 81 30.87 17.09 -3.58
CA GLY A 81 30.80 16.84 -5.01
C GLY A 81 30.19 15.47 -5.35
N VAL A 82 29.28 14.95 -4.53
CA VAL A 82 28.55 13.72 -4.81
C VAL A 82 27.54 14.00 -5.91
N THR A 83 27.68 13.29 -7.00
CA THR A 83 26.76 13.39 -8.14
C THR A 83 25.37 12.94 -7.69
N ASP A 84 24.34 13.65 -8.15
CA ASP A 84 22.94 13.31 -7.86
C ASP A 84 22.45 13.64 -6.43
N LEU A 85 23.26 14.30 -5.58
CA LEU A 85 22.75 15.04 -4.43
C LEU A 85 22.23 16.41 -4.88
N VAL A 86 21.03 16.77 -4.42
CA VAL A 86 20.46 18.10 -4.67
C VAL A 86 20.80 19.00 -3.50
N VAL A 87 21.84 19.81 -3.68
CA VAL A 87 22.37 20.67 -2.62
C VAL A 87 21.57 21.96 -2.54
N PRO A 88 20.96 22.29 -1.39
CA PRO A 88 20.23 23.52 -1.20
C PRO A 88 21.14 24.70 -0.82
N SER A 89 20.68 25.91 -1.10
CA SER A 89 21.18 27.15 -0.51
C SER A 89 20.19 27.64 0.55
N PHE A 90 20.68 28.17 1.65
CA PHE A 90 19.87 28.72 2.73
C PHE A 90 19.89 30.23 2.70
N LEU A 91 18.73 30.83 2.86
CA LEU A 91 18.53 32.25 2.78
C LEU A 91 17.68 32.74 3.95
N LEU A 92 17.92 33.96 4.39
CA LEU A 92 17.07 34.74 5.27
C LEU A 92 16.48 35.89 4.49
N GLY A 93 15.21 36.16 4.72
CA GLY A 93 14.56 37.30 4.11
C GLY A 93 13.16 37.55 4.66
N PRO A 94 12.51 38.57 4.16
CA PRO A 94 11.14 38.88 4.56
C PRO A 94 10.16 37.77 4.11
N SER A 95 9.01 37.70 4.78
CA SER A 95 7.92 36.83 4.38
C SER A 95 7.50 37.04 2.93
N PRO A 96 7.01 36.02 2.20
CA PRO A 96 6.46 36.17 0.87
C PRO A 96 5.40 37.28 0.81
N HIS A 97 5.51 38.18 -0.15
CA HIS A 97 4.69 39.38 -0.31
C HIS A 97 4.30 39.61 -1.77
N ARG A 98 3.33 40.48 -2.01
CA ARG A 98 2.99 40.92 -3.37
C ARG A 98 4.08 41.85 -3.91
N PRO A 99 4.36 41.80 -5.22
CA PRO A 99 5.33 42.73 -5.85
C PRO A 99 5.03 44.18 -5.48
N GLY A 100 6.07 44.90 -5.03
CA GLY A 100 5.96 46.31 -4.63
C GLY A 100 5.30 46.59 -3.28
N ALA A 101 4.87 45.55 -2.55
CA ALA A 101 4.34 45.71 -1.21
C ALA A 101 5.47 45.74 -0.17
N VAL A 102 5.34 46.57 0.86
CA VAL A 102 6.23 46.52 2.02
C VAL A 102 5.88 45.28 2.83
N SER A 103 6.85 44.34 3.01
CA SER A 103 6.67 43.19 3.86
C SER A 103 6.48 43.63 5.31
N SER A 104 5.34 43.26 5.91
CA SER A 104 5.02 43.51 7.33
C SER A 104 5.43 42.33 8.23
N GLY A 105 6.08 41.28 7.67
CA GLY A 105 6.45 40.07 8.38
C GLY A 105 7.87 40.07 8.91
N GLY A 106 8.13 39.30 9.97
CA GLY A 106 9.48 39.04 10.47
C GLY A 106 10.34 38.27 9.46
N LEU A 107 11.61 38.12 9.77
CA LEU A 107 12.56 37.31 8.98
C LEU A 107 12.14 35.84 8.99
N LEU A 108 12.05 35.26 7.79
CA LEU A 108 11.83 33.84 7.58
C LEU A 108 13.03 33.17 6.96
N GLY A 109 13.24 31.90 7.30
CA GLY A 109 14.24 31.04 6.66
C GLY A 109 13.68 30.37 5.43
N TYR A 110 14.48 30.35 4.36
CA TYR A 110 14.17 29.66 3.11
C TYR A 110 15.30 28.71 2.76
N GLN A 111 14.93 27.57 2.20
CA GLN A 111 15.86 26.66 1.57
C GLN A 111 15.54 26.61 0.07
N ILE A 112 16.51 26.97 -0.74
CA ILE A 112 16.37 27.01 -2.20
C ILE A 112 17.28 25.96 -2.81
N SER A 113 16.71 25.08 -3.62
CA SER A 113 17.44 24.09 -4.40
C SER A 113 17.01 24.14 -5.87
N PRO A 114 17.83 23.65 -6.81
CA PRO A 114 17.37 23.44 -8.17
C PRO A 114 16.08 22.62 -8.19
N TRP A 115 15.13 23.01 -9.04
CA TRP A 115 13.95 22.17 -9.27
C TRP A 115 14.37 20.90 -9.99
N VAL A 116 14.01 19.77 -9.44
CA VAL A 116 14.26 18.45 -10.03
C VAL A 116 12.96 17.93 -10.61
N GLU A 117 12.96 17.70 -11.93
CA GLU A 117 11.86 17.00 -12.55
C GLU A 117 11.89 15.53 -12.13
N GLY A 118 10.76 15.03 -11.67
CA GLY A 118 10.63 13.65 -11.19
C GLY A 118 9.50 13.50 -10.19
N VAL A 119 9.24 12.28 -9.82
CA VAL A 119 8.25 11.94 -8.80
C VAL A 119 8.91 11.23 -7.63
N PRO A 120 8.36 11.33 -6.41
CA PRO A 120 8.85 10.58 -5.26
C PRO A 120 8.87 9.07 -5.53
N LEU A 121 9.86 8.37 -4.97
CA LEU A 121 10.11 6.94 -5.22
C LEU A 121 8.87 6.07 -5.02
N HIS A 122 8.05 6.34 -4.00
CA HIS A 122 6.81 5.59 -3.77
C HIS A 122 5.77 5.80 -4.86
N THR A 123 5.68 6.99 -5.43
CA THR A 123 4.81 7.30 -6.58
C THR A 123 5.34 6.62 -7.84
N TRP A 124 6.65 6.73 -8.08
CA TRP A 124 7.30 6.06 -9.20
C TRP A 124 7.09 4.55 -9.15
N ALA A 125 7.28 3.92 -7.97
CA ALA A 125 7.11 2.48 -7.80
C ALA A 125 5.70 1.98 -8.13
N ARG A 126 4.67 2.79 -7.87
CA ARG A 126 3.26 2.47 -8.23
C ARG A 126 2.95 2.63 -9.71
N THR A 127 3.58 3.59 -10.37
CA THR A 127 3.29 3.96 -11.75
C THR A 127 4.29 3.40 -12.76
N GLN A 128 5.42 2.85 -12.29
CA GLN A 128 6.50 2.36 -13.16
C GLN A 128 6.03 1.22 -14.09
N ARG A 129 6.39 1.34 -15.37
CA ARG A 129 6.01 0.36 -16.41
C ARG A 129 7.16 -0.58 -16.82
N GLY A 130 8.37 -0.33 -16.29
CA GLY A 130 9.59 -1.03 -16.70
C GLY A 130 9.83 -2.39 -16.03
N GLY A 131 8.95 -2.83 -15.13
CA GLY A 131 9.06 -4.11 -14.45
C GLY A 131 10.31 -4.26 -13.55
N PRO A 132 10.73 -5.49 -13.23
CA PRO A 132 11.86 -5.75 -12.34
C PRO A 132 13.19 -5.15 -12.78
N ALA A 133 13.41 -5.00 -14.08
CA ALA A 133 14.64 -4.41 -14.62
C ALA A 133 14.76 -2.92 -14.25
N ALA A 134 13.67 -2.16 -14.39
CA ALA A 134 13.67 -0.73 -14.00
C ALA A 134 13.85 -0.56 -12.48
N VAL A 135 13.24 -1.43 -11.67
CA VAL A 135 13.45 -1.45 -10.22
C VAL A 135 14.92 -1.67 -9.88
N ALA A 136 15.58 -2.63 -10.55
CA ALA A 136 17.00 -2.90 -10.35
C ALA A 136 17.87 -1.69 -10.68
N GLU A 137 17.60 -0.99 -11.79
CA GLU A 137 18.35 0.20 -12.21
C GLU A 137 18.21 1.35 -11.22
N VAL A 138 16.99 1.65 -10.79
CA VAL A 138 16.72 2.72 -9.81
C VAL A 138 17.41 2.41 -8.49
N LEU A 139 17.31 1.16 -8.00
CA LEU A 139 17.96 0.74 -6.77
C LEU A 139 19.49 0.83 -6.85
N GLU A 140 20.08 0.41 -7.98
CA GLU A 140 21.52 0.48 -8.19
C GLU A 140 22.03 1.92 -8.22
N ARG A 141 21.27 2.84 -8.85
CA ARG A 141 21.59 4.28 -8.85
C ARG A 141 21.53 4.88 -7.45
N LEU A 142 20.48 4.53 -6.67
CA LEU A 142 20.37 4.96 -5.27
C LEU A 142 21.54 4.45 -4.44
N CYS A 143 21.87 3.16 -4.53
CA CYS A 143 23.00 2.55 -3.82
C CYS A 143 24.33 3.25 -4.14
N ARG A 144 24.55 3.62 -5.40
CA ARG A 144 25.75 4.35 -5.83
C ARG A 144 25.86 5.72 -5.15
N ILE A 145 24.76 6.46 -5.05
CA ILE A 145 24.73 7.77 -4.37
C ILE A 145 25.10 7.60 -2.90
N VAL A 146 24.49 6.61 -2.23
CA VAL A 146 24.71 6.34 -0.80
C VAL A 146 26.15 5.86 -0.55
N ASP A 147 26.67 4.93 -1.35
CA ASP A 147 28.05 4.45 -1.23
C ASP A 147 29.08 5.57 -1.45
N GLU A 148 28.80 6.48 -2.39
CA GLU A 148 29.67 7.64 -2.63
C GLU A 148 29.70 8.58 -1.42
N LEU A 149 28.54 8.81 -0.81
CA LEU A 149 28.42 9.62 0.40
C LEU A 149 29.19 8.98 1.57
N HIS A 150 28.98 7.68 1.81
CA HIS A 150 29.65 6.92 2.87
C HIS A 150 31.18 6.87 2.68
N ARG A 151 31.66 6.70 1.43
CA ARG A 151 33.09 6.72 1.12
C ARG A 151 33.74 8.07 1.46
N LYS A 152 32.99 9.15 1.37
CA LYS A 152 33.42 10.50 1.77
C LYS A 152 33.23 10.76 3.27
N ARG A 153 32.86 9.71 4.05
CA ARG A 153 32.64 9.73 5.52
C ARG A 153 31.45 10.62 5.94
N TRP A 154 30.42 10.68 5.11
CA TRP A 154 29.17 11.37 5.40
C TRP A 154 28.00 10.42 5.37
N VAL A 155 26.91 10.75 6.08
CA VAL A 155 25.66 10.01 6.14
C VAL A 155 24.48 10.96 5.95
N HIS A 156 23.45 10.49 5.25
CA HIS A 156 22.25 11.28 4.95
C HIS A 156 21.30 11.36 6.13
N ARG A 157 21.09 10.24 6.83
CA ARG A 157 20.27 10.07 8.03
C ARG A 157 18.76 10.17 7.85
N ASP A 158 18.27 10.63 6.69
CA ASP A 158 16.83 10.73 6.38
C ASP A 158 16.49 10.24 4.97
N ILE A 159 17.04 9.09 4.59
CA ILE A 159 16.68 8.41 3.34
C ILE A 159 15.26 7.85 3.50
N SER A 160 14.34 8.38 2.68
CA SER A 160 12.92 7.98 2.69
C SER A 160 12.36 8.02 1.26
N PRO A 161 11.22 7.37 0.97
CA PRO A 161 10.63 7.41 -0.37
C PRO A 161 10.24 8.82 -0.84
N ALA A 162 10.04 9.77 0.07
CA ALA A 162 9.75 11.15 -0.24
C ALA A 162 11.01 11.95 -0.64
N ASN A 163 12.18 11.55 -0.11
CA ASN A 163 13.45 12.23 -0.31
C ASN A 163 14.27 11.66 -1.48
N VAL A 164 13.72 10.68 -2.21
CA VAL A 164 14.29 10.11 -3.44
C VAL A 164 13.36 10.42 -4.60
N LEU A 165 13.82 11.23 -5.56
CA LEU A 165 13.08 11.53 -6.78
C LEU A 165 13.58 10.68 -7.94
N VAL A 166 12.65 10.23 -8.77
CA VAL A 166 12.95 9.46 -9.99
C VAL A 166 12.26 10.15 -11.17
N ASP A 167 13.03 10.48 -12.19
CA ASP A 167 12.49 11.09 -13.42
C ASP A 167 11.93 10.07 -14.41
N GLY A 168 11.41 10.55 -15.53
CA GLY A 168 10.84 9.70 -16.59
C GLY A 168 11.86 8.78 -17.29
N GLN A 169 13.15 9.00 -17.09
CA GLN A 169 14.26 8.19 -17.62
C GLN A 169 14.90 7.29 -16.55
N GLY A 170 14.32 7.28 -15.34
CA GLY A 170 14.82 6.51 -14.20
C GLY A 170 16.07 7.11 -13.55
N VAL A 171 16.41 8.38 -13.82
CA VAL A 171 17.48 9.05 -13.10
C VAL A 171 17.03 9.31 -11.67
N VAL A 172 17.90 8.97 -10.73
CA VAL A 172 17.64 9.10 -9.29
C VAL A 172 18.34 10.32 -8.75
N LYS A 173 17.62 11.13 -7.98
CA LYS A 173 18.17 12.25 -7.22
C LYS A 173 17.80 12.11 -5.76
N LEU A 174 18.77 12.32 -4.88
CA LEU A 174 18.57 12.35 -3.43
C LEU A 174 18.45 13.80 -2.98
N ILE A 175 17.35 14.14 -2.34
CA ILE A 175 16.98 15.48 -1.91
C ILE A 175 16.89 15.57 -0.39
N ASP A 176 16.74 16.79 0.13
CA ASP A 176 16.58 17.11 1.54
C ASP A 176 17.77 16.70 2.43
N LEU A 177 18.86 17.43 2.30
CA LEU A 177 20.10 17.22 3.05
C LEU A 177 20.07 17.82 4.47
N THR A 178 18.90 18.14 5.01
CA THR A 178 18.73 18.82 6.32
C THR A 178 19.49 18.12 7.46
N PHE A 179 19.59 16.79 7.39
CA PHE A 179 20.21 15.97 8.44
C PHE A 179 21.56 15.36 8.05
N LEU A 180 22.11 15.76 6.92
CA LEU A 180 23.42 15.32 6.45
C LEU A 180 24.49 15.59 7.54
N ALA A 181 25.29 14.59 7.87
CA ALA A 181 26.29 14.71 8.92
C ALA A 181 27.58 13.92 8.60
N PRO A 182 28.75 14.44 8.97
CA PRO A 182 30.00 13.67 8.90
C PRO A 182 30.06 12.64 10.04
N LEU A 183 30.70 11.48 9.79
CA LEU A 183 30.78 10.36 10.74
C LEU A 183 31.56 10.67 12.02
N ASP A 184 32.38 11.73 12.02
CA ASP A 184 33.27 12.12 13.11
C ASP A 184 32.73 13.29 13.96
N HIS A 185 31.50 13.72 13.73
CA HIS A 185 30.84 14.77 14.51
C HIS A 185 29.72 14.22 15.38
N THR A 186 29.62 14.74 16.61
CA THR A 186 28.52 14.36 17.52
C THR A 186 27.18 14.89 17.05
N LEU A 187 26.14 14.06 17.19
CA LEU A 187 24.79 14.39 16.80
C LEU A 187 24.15 15.43 17.75
N THR A 188 23.69 16.52 17.20
CA THR A 188 22.90 17.53 17.94
C THR A 188 21.40 17.29 17.89
N VAL A 189 20.93 16.43 16.95
CA VAL A 189 19.52 16.07 16.74
C VAL A 189 19.42 14.61 16.36
N ALA A 190 18.54 13.88 17.01
CA ALA A 190 18.09 12.55 16.58
C ALA A 190 16.97 12.71 15.53
N VAL A 191 17.07 11.94 14.44
CA VAL A 191 16.11 11.97 13.34
C VAL A 191 15.25 10.73 13.38
N PHE A 192 13.94 10.94 13.27
CA PHE A 192 12.99 9.85 13.31
C PHE A 192 11.95 9.98 12.18
N THR A 193 12.14 9.22 11.10
CA THR A 193 11.14 9.08 10.02
C THR A 193 10.44 7.73 10.16
N PRO A 194 9.16 7.68 10.60
CA PRO A 194 8.47 6.43 10.90
C PRO A 194 8.50 5.44 9.74
N GLY A 195 8.92 4.19 10.02
CA GLY A 195 9.04 3.12 9.03
C GLY A 195 10.37 3.05 8.29
N HIS A 196 11.28 4.01 8.51
CA HIS A 196 12.62 4.05 7.89
C HIS A 196 13.75 4.15 8.93
N VAL A 197 13.42 4.03 10.20
CA VAL A 197 14.37 4.08 11.31
C VAL A 197 14.69 2.65 11.78
N PRO A 198 15.97 2.30 11.91
CA PRO A 198 16.37 0.99 12.41
C PRO A 198 16.05 0.82 13.90
N PRO A 199 16.07 -0.43 14.41
CA PRO A 199 15.80 -0.70 15.83
C PRO A 199 16.81 -0.06 16.80
N GLU A 200 18.05 0.16 16.36
CA GLU A 200 19.05 0.96 17.08
C GLU A 200 18.81 2.45 16.84
N ALA A 201 18.10 3.12 17.72
CA ALA A 201 17.81 4.54 17.57
C ALA A 201 19.08 5.40 17.77
N GLU A 202 19.21 6.47 16.97
CA GLU A 202 20.21 7.50 17.20
C GLU A 202 20.00 8.19 18.55
N GLN A 203 21.10 8.49 19.23
CA GLN A 203 21.09 9.26 20.46
C GLN A 203 21.75 10.61 20.26
N VAL A 204 21.16 11.66 20.82
CA VAL A 204 21.80 12.99 20.87
C VAL A 204 23.09 12.86 21.69
N GLY A 205 24.19 13.41 21.16
CA GLY A 205 25.52 13.26 21.74
C GLY A 205 26.29 12.03 21.27
N GLY A 206 25.66 11.10 20.57
CA GLY A 206 26.32 9.99 19.88
C GLY A 206 26.91 10.38 18.54
N PHE A 207 27.59 9.45 17.87
CA PHE A 207 28.10 9.62 16.52
C PHE A 207 27.12 9.00 15.51
N PRO A 208 26.97 9.62 14.31
CA PRO A 208 26.19 9.01 13.24
C PRO A 208 26.90 7.77 12.69
N THR A 209 26.13 6.82 12.21
CA THR A 209 26.63 5.60 11.56
C THR A 209 26.03 5.43 10.17
N THR A 210 26.76 4.76 9.29
CA THR A 210 26.26 4.37 7.97
C THR A 210 25.09 3.39 8.06
N ALA A 211 25.01 2.65 9.15
CA ALA A 211 24.02 1.59 9.35
C ALA A 211 22.57 2.07 9.23
N LYS A 212 22.29 3.32 9.61
CA LYS A 212 20.96 3.92 9.46
C LYS A 212 20.56 4.09 7.99
N ASP A 213 21.48 4.61 7.18
CA ASP A 213 21.23 4.78 5.73
C ASP A 213 21.07 3.41 5.04
N LEU A 214 21.88 2.41 5.44
CA LEU A 214 21.77 1.05 4.91
C LEU A 214 20.39 0.44 5.19
N PHE A 215 19.91 0.58 6.43
CA PHE A 215 18.56 0.13 6.79
C PHE A 215 17.47 0.84 5.97
N ALA A 216 17.59 2.16 5.83
CA ALA A 216 16.66 2.95 5.02
C ALA A 216 16.64 2.48 3.55
N VAL A 217 17.80 2.20 2.93
CA VAL A 217 17.86 1.61 1.59
C VAL A 217 17.10 0.29 1.52
N GLY A 218 17.20 -0.57 2.54
CA GLY A 218 16.40 -1.80 2.63
C GLY A 218 14.89 -1.55 2.63
N THR A 219 14.42 -0.53 3.36
CA THR A 219 13.00 -0.15 3.33
C THR A 219 12.57 0.40 1.97
N LEU A 220 13.45 1.09 1.26
CA LEU A 220 13.19 1.58 -0.08
C LEU A 220 13.18 0.43 -1.11
N ALA A 221 14.08 -0.55 -0.99
CA ALA A 221 14.05 -1.75 -1.82
C ALA A 221 12.71 -2.50 -1.68
N ARG A 222 12.23 -2.67 -0.44
CA ARG A 222 10.88 -3.22 -0.22
C ARG A 222 9.79 -2.34 -0.84
N THR A 223 9.86 -1.02 -0.72
CA THR A 223 8.88 -0.10 -1.33
C THR A 223 8.84 -0.23 -2.85
N LEU A 224 10.00 -0.41 -3.48
CA LEU A 224 10.10 -0.63 -4.93
C LEU A 224 9.50 -1.97 -5.36
N LEU A 225 9.69 -3.01 -4.56
CA LEU A 225 9.18 -4.35 -4.84
C LEU A 225 7.70 -4.50 -4.45
N LEU A 226 7.25 -3.80 -3.42
CA LEU A 226 5.92 -3.88 -2.83
C LEU A 226 5.30 -2.49 -2.62
N PRO A 227 5.00 -1.75 -3.69
CA PRO A 227 4.60 -0.33 -3.59
C PRO A 227 3.29 -0.07 -2.84
N ASP A 228 2.42 -1.08 -2.74
CA ASP A 228 1.10 -0.96 -2.10
C ASP A 228 1.07 -1.45 -0.64
N HIS A 229 2.22 -1.83 -0.08
CA HIS A 229 2.30 -2.31 1.30
C HIS A 229 2.52 -1.15 2.28
N GLY A 230 1.94 -1.30 3.48
CA GLY A 230 2.05 -0.33 4.56
C GLY A 230 3.47 -0.20 5.16
N ARG A 231 3.58 0.55 6.25
CA ARG A 231 4.86 0.75 6.94
C ARG A 231 5.38 -0.53 7.59
N LEU A 232 6.69 -0.68 7.65
CA LEU A 232 7.34 -1.76 8.41
C LEU A 232 7.33 -1.44 9.91
N ASP A 233 7.13 -2.47 10.73
CA ASP A 233 7.55 -2.41 12.14
C ASP A 233 9.07 -2.53 12.19
N HIS A 234 9.75 -1.50 12.70
CA HIS A 234 11.22 -1.45 12.77
C HIS A 234 11.83 -2.63 13.57
N ARG A 235 11.08 -3.23 14.51
CA ARG A 235 11.54 -4.35 15.33
C ARG A 235 11.52 -5.69 14.61
N LEU A 236 10.63 -5.83 13.62
CA LEU A 236 10.40 -7.05 12.84
C LEU A 236 10.57 -6.80 11.34
N ALA A 237 11.33 -5.75 10.97
CA ALA A 237 11.37 -5.26 9.59
C ALA A 237 11.84 -6.32 8.59
N ALA A 238 12.88 -7.08 8.92
CA ALA A 238 13.40 -8.12 8.02
C ALA A 238 12.42 -9.28 7.87
N GLU A 239 11.87 -9.78 8.99
CA GLU A 239 10.91 -10.88 9.01
C GLU A 239 9.61 -10.50 8.30
N GLN A 240 9.09 -9.30 8.59
CA GLN A 240 7.89 -8.80 7.96
C GLN A 240 8.08 -8.59 6.46
N ALA A 241 9.17 -7.93 6.04
CA ALA A 241 9.47 -7.69 4.64
C ALA A 241 9.66 -9.01 3.87
N ARG A 242 10.38 -9.99 4.46
CA ARG A 242 10.57 -11.30 3.86
C ARG A 242 9.24 -12.03 3.68
N ALA A 243 8.40 -12.06 4.72
CA ALA A 243 7.08 -12.67 4.64
C ALA A 243 6.22 -12.02 3.54
N GLU A 244 6.22 -10.69 3.46
CA GLU A 244 5.47 -9.93 2.45
C GLU A 244 6.00 -10.15 1.03
N LEU A 245 7.32 -10.27 0.85
CA LEU A 245 7.95 -10.56 -0.46
C LEU A 245 7.63 -11.98 -0.93
N LEU A 246 7.80 -12.98 -0.07
CA LEU A 246 7.40 -14.36 -0.37
C LEU A 246 5.92 -14.41 -0.71
N ALA A 247 5.13 -13.72 0.08
CA ALA A 247 3.72 -13.57 -0.11
C ALA A 247 3.37 -12.89 -1.45
N ALA A 248 4.19 -12.01 -1.97
CA ALA A 248 4.02 -11.38 -3.29
C ALA A 248 4.54 -12.26 -4.45
N GLY A 249 4.98 -13.49 -4.17
CA GLY A 249 5.48 -14.43 -5.17
C GLY A 249 6.95 -14.21 -5.56
N TYR A 250 7.72 -13.45 -4.78
CA TYR A 250 9.18 -13.42 -4.95
C TYR A 250 9.79 -14.69 -4.36
N GLY A 251 10.74 -15.29 -5.08
CA GLY A 251 11.45 -16.48 -4.59
C GLY A 251 12.25 -16.20 -3.32
N GLU A 252 12.53 -17.25 -2.54
CA GLU A 252 13.24 -17.20 -1.25
C GLU A 252 14.58 -16.46 -1.33
N GLU A 253 15.34 -16.66 -2.39
CA GLU A 253 16.64 -16.04 -2.58
C GLU A 253 16.52 -14.52 -2.76
N LEU A 254 15.56 -14.05 -3.57
CA LEU A 254 15.28 -12.64 -3.77
C LEU A 254 14.72 -11.99 -2.51
N ALA A 255 13.81 -12.66 -1.81
CA ALA A 255 13.26 -12.17 -0.54
C ALA A 255 14.34 -12.04 0.53
N ARG A 256 15.26 -13.01 0.63
CA ARG A 256 16.40 -12.95 1.56
C ARG A 256 17.34 -11.81 1.20
N TRP A 257 17.73 -11.70 -0.07
CA TRP A 257 18.55 -10.60 -0.55
C TRP A 257 17.96 -9.22 -0.22
N ALA A 258 16.69 -9.00 -0.50
CA ALA A 258 16.03 -7.71 -0.25
C ALA A 258 15.99 -7.34 1.24
N CYS A 259 16.01 -8.34 2.13
CA CYS A 259 15.97 -8.14 3.58
C CYS A 259 17.35 -7.99 4.24
N GLU A 260 18.45 -8.23 3.53
CA GLU A 260 19.80 -8.09 4.13
C GLU A 260 20.06 -6.71 4.77
N PRO A 261 19.69 -5.57 4.12
CA PRO A 261 19.89 -4.27 4.74
C PRO A 261 18.98 -4.00 5.94
N LEU A 262 17.91 -4.78 6.11
CA LEU A 262 16.97 -4.68 7.23
C LEU A 262 17.42 -5.52 8.45
N ALA A 263 18.60 -6.13 8.40
CA ALA A 263 19.10 -6.93 9.50
C ALA A 263 19.08 -6.14 10.81
N ARG A 264 18.61 -6.80 11.90
CA ARG A 264 18.55 -6.20 13.24
C ARG A 264 19.93 -5.83 13.76
N ASP A 265 20.93 -6.67 13.48
CA ASP A 265 22.32 -6.40 13.76
C ASP A 265 22.91 -5.48 12.67
N PRO A 266 23.32 -4.24 12.98
CA PRO A 266 23.86 -3.29 12.02
C PRO A 266 25.09 -3.81 11.25
N GLU A 267 25.94 -4.64 11.88
CA GLU A 267 27.15 -5.20 11.27
C GLU A 267 26.86 -6.23 10.18
N ARG A 268 25.64 -6.75 10.15
CA ARG A 268 25.19 -7.69 9.11
C ARG A 268 24.62 -7.00 7.89
N ARG A 269 24.42 -5.69 7.90
CA ARG A 269 23.94 -4.94 6.76
C ARG A 269 25.03 -4.81 5.68
N PRO A 270 24.69 -4.93 4.41
CA PRO A 270 25.68 -4.88 3.34
C PRO A 270 26.34 -3.50 3.25
N ALA A 271 27.64 -3.46 3.35
CA ALA A 271 28.47 -2.26 3.19
C ALA A 271 29.78 -2.65 2.47
N PRO A 272 30.07 -2.11 1.29
CA PRO A 272 29.27 -1.16 0.50
C PRO A 272 28.02 -1.80 -0.14
N LEU A 273 27.05 -0.99 -0.55
CA LEU A 273 25.79 -1.42 -1.17
C LEU A 273 25.95 -1.90 -2.62
N GLY A 274 27.01 -1.47 -3.33
CA GLY A 274 27.21 -1.81 -4.74
C GLY A 274 27.17 -3.30 -5.05
N PRO A 275 27.92 -4.17 -4.33
CA PRO A 275 27.85 -5.62 -4.52
C PRO A 275 26.47 -6.21 -4.23
N TRP A 276 25.78 -5.71 -3.22
CA TRP A 276 24.42 -6.10 -2.89
C TRP A 276 23.44 -5.70 -4.01
N ALA A 277 23.50 -4.46 -4.52
CA ALA A 277 22.68 -4.00 -5.64
C ALA A 277 22.94 -4.82 -6.93
N GLY A 278 24.20 -5.16 -7.20
CA GLY A 278 24.59 -6.02 -8.34
C GLY A 278 23.93 -7.39 -8.28
N ARG A 279 23.96 -8.07 -7.13
CA ARG A 279 23.24 -9.33 -6.91
C ARG A 279 21.74 -9.16 -7.12
N GLY A 280 21.17 -8.09 -6.59
CA GLY A 280 19.74 -7.77 -6.76
C GLY A 280 19.35 -7.61 -8.22
N ARG A 281 20.18 -6.97 -9.03
CA ARG A 281 19.96 -6.85 -10.48
C ARG A 281 19.90 -8.20 -11.17
N GLU A 282 20.79 -9.13 -10.81
CA GLU A 282 20.81 -10.49 -11.37
C GLU A 282 19.55 -11.26 -10.95
N LEU A 283 19.20 -11.23 -9.67
CA LEU A 283 18.00 -11.87 -9.13
C LEU A 283 16.71 -11.30 -9.75
N LEU A 284 16.62 -9.99 -9.91
CA LEU A 284 15.46 -9.33 -10.52
C LEU A 284 15.34 -9.60 -12.02
N ARG A 285 16.46 -9.75 -12.74
CA ARG A 285 16.45 -10.12 -14.17
C ARG A 285 16.05 -11.57 -14.40
N SER A 286 16.50 -12.46 -13.53
CA SER A 286 16.13 -13.89 -13.58
C SER A 286 14.73 -14.14 -13.00
N HIS A 287 14.21 -13.20 -12.24
CA HIS A 287 12.89 -13.31 -11.65
C HIS A 287 11.82 -13.25 -12.75
N ARG A 288 11.27 -14.41 -13.09
CA ARG A 288 10.02 -14.46 -13.83
C ARG A 288 8.92 -14.11 -12.84
N PRO A 289 8.17 -13.00 -13.04
CA PRO A 289 7.04 -12.74 -12.18
C PRO A 289 6.12 -13.96 -12.28
N VAL A 290 6.01 -14.70 -11.20
CA VAL A 290 4.88 -15.61 -11.04
C VAL A 290 3.65 -14.73 -11.22
N ALA A 291 2.74 -15.13 -12.10
CA ALA A 291 1.55 -14.33 -12.41
C ALA A 291 0.93 -13.87 -11.08
N ARG A 292 1.07 -12.58 -10.78
CA ARG A 292 0.66 -12.04 -9.47
C ARG A 292 -0.85 -12.09 -9.42
N THR A 293 -1.39 -13.13 -8.82
CA THR A 293 -2.81 -13.21 -8.52
C THR A 293 -3.08 -12.21 -7.41
N ALA A 294 -3.53 -11.01 -7.79
CA ALA A 294 -3.87 -9.95 -6.85
C ALA A 294 -5.31 -10.09 -6.35
N GLY A 295 -6.22 -10.53 -7.23
CA GLY A 295 -7.60 -10.84 -6.90
C GLY A 295 -7.83 -12.35 -6.92
N LEU A 296 -8.59 -12.87 -5.96
CA LEU A 296 -8.95 -14.28 -5.86
C LEU A 296 -10.39 -14.42 -5.38
N ALA A 297 -11.21 -15.14 -6.14
CA ALA A 297 -12.51 -15.61 -5.69
C ALA A 297 -12.66 -17.09 -5.97
N VAL A 298 -13.39 -17.78 -5.11
CA VAL A 298 -13.80 -19.17 -5.32
C VAL A 298 -15.33 -19.25 -5.17
N LEU A 299 -15.97 -20.00 -6.03
CA LEU A 299 -17.41 -20.27 -5.96
C LEU A 299 -17.65 -21.71 -6.41
N PRO A 300 -18.67 -22.39 -5.86
CA PRO A 300 -19.09 -23.68 -6.35
C PRO A 300 -19.71 -23.52 -7.76
N ASP A 301 -19.40 -24.40 -8.68
CA ASP A 301 -20.16 -24.55 -9.92
C ASP A 301 -21.49 -25.26 -9.65
N ARG A 302 -22.32 -25.45 -10.68
CA ARG A 302 -23.63 -26.13 -10.57
C ARG A 302 -23.55 -27.59 -10.08
N SER A 303 -22.37 -28.20 -10.13
CA SER A 303 -22.12 -29.56 -9.62
C SER A 303 -21.51 -29.56 -8.21
N GLY A 304 -21.37 -28.37 -7.59
CA GLY A 304 -20.73 -28.19 -6.28
C GLY A 304 -19.21 -28.22 -6.32
N ARG A 305 -18.57 -28.27 -7.52
CA ARG A 305 -17.12 -28.26 -7.66
C ARG A 305 -16.55 -26.82 -7.62
N PRO A 306 -15.35 -26.62 -7.07
CA PRO A 306 -14.80 -25.29 -6.98
C PRO A 306 -14.46 -24.72 -8.37
N LEU A 307 -15.01 -23.56 -8.68
CA LEU A 307 -14.57 -22.69 -9.76
C LEU A 307 -13.79 -21.53 -9.16
N VAL A 308 -12.59 -21.32 -9.62
CA VAL A 308 -11.71 -20.25 -9.13
C VAL A 308 -11.58 -19.17 -10.19
N VAL A 309 -11.78 -17.93 -9.77
CA VAL A 309 -11.50 -16.74 -10.57
C VAL A 309 -10.27 -16.06 -10.01
N THR A 310 -9.28 -15.86 -10.85
CA THR A 310 -8.05 -15.16 -10.50
C THR A 310 -7.91 -13.88 -11.30
N GLY A 311 -7.38 -12.85 -10.66
CA GLY A 311 -7.04 -11.58 -11.30
C GLY A 311 -5.58 -11.24 -11.04
N GLY A 312 -4.84 -10.87 -12.08
CA GLY A 312 -3.42 -10.58 -12.01
C GLY A 312 -2.99 -9.46 -12.96
N ALA A 313 -1.69 -9.39 -13.23
CA ALA A 313 -1.11 -8.39 -14.14
C ALA A 313 -1.64 -8.51 -15.57
N ASP A 314 -2.03 -9.73 -15.98
CA ASP A 314 -2.45 -10.08 -17.33
C ASP A 314 -3.98 -10.14 -17.50
N GLY A 315 -4.74 -9.62 -16.52
CA GLY A 315 -6.20 -9.64 -16.50
C GLY A 315 -6.78 -10.74 -15.62
N THR A 316 -7.92 -11.33 -16.04
CA THR A 316 -8.64 -12.34 -15.27
C THR A 316 -8.63 -13.71 -15.95
N ALA A 317 -8.53 -14.76 -15.16
CA ALA A 317 -8.57 -16.14 -15.61
C ALA A 317 -9.53 -16.98 -14.78
N LEU A 318 -10.07 -18.03 -15.38
CA LEU A 318 -10.95 -19.01 -14.76
C LEU A 318 -10.25 -20.37 -14.73
N ALA A 319 -10.32 -21.07 -13.61
CA ALA A 319 -9.83 -22.43 -13.49
C ALA A 319 -10.82 -23.29 -12.67
N GLY A 320 -11.06 -24.50 -13.10
CA GLY A 320 -11.90 -25.46 -12.38
C GLY A 320 -11.59 -26.90 -12.76
N PRO A 321 -11.92 -27.88 -11.91
CA PRO A 321 -11.64 -29.30 -12.16
C PRO A 321 -12.29 -29.78 -13.48
N GLY A 322 -11.48 -30.42 -14.34
CA GLY A 322 -11.93 -30.95 -15.63
C GLY A 322 -12.27 -29.90 -16.70
N ARG A 323 -11.90 -28.62 -16.48
CA ARG A 323 -11.99 -27.56 -17.48
C ARG A 323 -10.60 -27.01 -17.75
N THR A 324 -10.29 -26.78 -19.03
CA THR A 324 -9.10 -26.00 -19.42
C THR A 324 -9.19 -24.63 -18.77
N ALA A 325 -8.08 -24.11 -18.24
CA ALA A 325 -8.05 -22.73 -17.77
C ALA A 325 -8.38 -21.78 -18.93
N HIS A 326 -9.38 -20.95 -18.77
CA HIS A 326 -9.81 -19.99 -19.77
C HIS A 326 -9.54 -18.57 -19.29
N ARG A 327 -8.93 -17.76 -20.15
CA ARG A 327 -8.97 -16.29 -19.94
C ARG A 327 -10.36 -15.80 -20.31
N LEU A 328 -10.92 -14.90 -19.50
CA LEU A 328 -12.10 -14.17 -19.91
C LEU A 328 -11.77 -13.38 -21.19
N PRO A 329 -12.75 -13.13 -22.09
CA PRO A 329 -12.51 -12.58 -23.40
C PRO A 329 -11.53 -11.42 -23.39
N ALA A 330 -10.47 -11.50 -24.22
CA ALA A 330 -9.54 -10.42 -24.42
C ALA A 330 -10.24 -9.33 -25.25
N GLY A 331 -10.56 -8.22 -24.60
CA GLY A 331 -11.12 -7.03 -25.20
C GLY A 331 -10.65 -5.81 -24.42
N GLN A 332 -11.38 -4.70 -24.50
CA GLN A 332 -11.21 -3.61 -23.56
C GLN A 332 -11.69 -4.10 -22.17
N GLY A 333 -10.79 -4.64 -21.36
CA GLY A 333 -11.05 -5.19 -20.04
C GLY A 333 -10.09 -4.63 -19.01
N PRO A 334 -10.18 -5.10 -17.75
CA PRO A 334 -9.30 -4.64 -16.69
C PRO A 334 -7.84 -4.87 -17.06
N GLY A 335 -7.01 -3.89 -16.75
CA GLY A 335 -5.56 -4.06 -16.74
C GLY A 335 -5.12 -4.98 -15.60
N ALA A 336 -4.04 -4.62 -14.90
CA ALA A 336 -3.62 -5.36 -13.71
C ALA A 336 -4.69 -5.29 -12.62
N VAL A 337 -5.35 -6.42 -12.33
CA VAL A 337 -6.41 -6.53 -11.33
C VAL A 337 -5.84 -6.43 -9.93
N ARG A 338 -6.49 -5.64 -9.08
CA ARG A 338 -6.16 -5.43 -7.66
C ARG A 338 -7.07 -6.22 -6.73
N GLU A 339 -8.36 -6.13 -6.96
CA GLU A 339 -9.40 -6.84 -6.21
C GLU A 339 -10.44 -7.39 -7.16
N LEU A 340 -11.11 -8.48 -6.79
CA LEU A 340 -12.21 -9.03 -7.56
C LEU A 340 -13.28 -9.66 -6.68
N ALA A 341 -14.51 -9.66 -7.20
CA ALA A 341 -15.65 -10.39 -6.69
C ALA A 341 -16.30 -11.15 -7.86
N ALA A 342 -16.82 -12.33 -7.62
CA ALA A 342 -17.47 -13.13 -8.63
C ALA A 342 -18.72 -13.82 -8.08
N GLY A 343 -19.67 -14.12 -8.97
CA GLY A 343 -20.90 -14.81 -8.59
C GLY A 343 -21.71 -15.29 -9.80
N TRP A 344 -22.67 -16.16 -9.55
CA TRP A 344 -23.60 -16.66 -10.56
C TRP A 344 -24.87 -15.83 -10.58
N ALA A 345 -25.04 -14.99 -11.61
CA ALA A 345 -26.17 -14.10 -11.73
C ALA A 345 -27.24 -14.61 -12.70
N GLY A 346 -28.48 -14.15 -12.51
CA GLY A 346 -29.64 -14.49 -13.34
C GLY A 346 -30.16 -15.91 -13.15
N ARG A 347 -31.37 -16.19 -13.69
CA ARG A 347 -32.02 -17.50 -13.60
C ARG A 347 -31.24 -18.61 -14.32
N GLN A 348 -30.45 -18.25 -15.32
CA GLN A 348 -29.62 -19.21 -16.07
C GLN A 348 -28.22 -19.41 -15.45
N GLY A 349 -27.88 -18.64 -14.41
CA GLY A 349 -26.60 -18.71 -13.71
C GLY A 349 -25.44 -18.30 -14.61
N GLU A 350 -25.47 -17.07 -15.11
CA GLU A 350 -24.33 -16.49 -15.81
C GLU A 350 -23.23 -16.09 -14.82
N LEU A 351 -21.97 -16.43 -15.13
CA LEU A 351 -20.84 -16.00 -14.31
C LEU A 351 -20.61 -14.51 -14.55
N VAL A 352 -20.66 -13.74 -13.47
CA VAL A 352 -20.30 -12.33 -13.44
C VAL A 352 -19.06 -12.14 -12.61
N VAL A 353 -18.09 -11.41 -13.15
CA VAL A 353 -16.85 -11.05 -12.47
C VAL A 353 -16.75 -9.54 -12.41
N CYS A 354 -16.59 -9.00 -11.22
CA CYS A 354 -16.32 -7.59 -11.01
C CYS A 354 -14.87 -7.44 -10.57
N ALA A 355 -14.13 -6.56 -11.22
CA ALA A 355 -12.71 -6.36 -10.98
C ALA A 355 -12.38 -4.89 -10.81
N GLU A 356 -11.60 -4.55 -9.78
CA GLU A 356 -10.92 -3.27 -9.64
C GLU A 356 -9.51 -3.41 -10.20
N ASP A 357 -9.16 -2.56 -11.15
CA ASP A 357 -7.80 -2.52 -11.68
C ASP A 357 -6.90 -1.54 -10.90
N ARG A 358 -5.60 -1.55 -11.19
CA ARG A 358 -4.63 -0.63 -10.57
C ARG A 358 -4.84 0.83 -10.96
N GLY A 359 -5.61 1.10 -12.01
CA GLY A 359 -6.05 2.43 -12.40
C GLY A 359 -7.23 2.94 -11.60
N ASN A 360 -7.67 2.20 -10.56
CA ASN A 360 -8.87 2.48 -9.77
C ASN A 360 -10.14 2.52 -10.63
N THR A 361 -10.24 1.64 -11.60
CA THR A 361 -11.41 1.48 -12.47
C THR A 361 -12.14 0.20 -12.11
N LEU A 362 -13.46 0.29 -11.94
CA LEU A 362 -14.34 -0.86 -11.76
C LEU A 362 -14.78 -1.39 -13.14
N TRP A 363 -14.53 -2.66 -13.35
CA TRP A 363 -14.92 -3.42 -14.51
C TRP A 363 -15.93 -4.50 -14.14
N VAL A 364 -16.89 -4.74 -15.03
CA VAL A 364 -17.83 -5.85 -14.92
C VAL A 364 -17.67 -6.71 -16.17
N GLY A 365 -17.42 -8.01 -15.99
CA GLY A 365 -17.16 -8.99 -17.02
C GLY A 365 -18.13 -10.16 -16.97
N THR A 366 -18.55 -10.63 -18.14
CA THR A 366 -19.30 -11.87 -18.34
C THR A 366 -18.72 -12.64 -19.53
N ALA A 367 -19.34 -13.74 -19.92
CA ALA A 367 -18.95 -14.47 -21.14
C ALA A 367 -19.05 -13.61 -22.42
N ALA A 368 -19.85 -12.54 -22.42
CA ALA A 368 -20.04 -11.65 -23.56
C ALA A 368 -18.98 -10.55 -23.68
N GLY A 369 -18.22 -10.25 -22.63
CA GLY A 369 -17.17 -9.23 -22.63
C GLY A 369 -17.05 -8.47 -21.32
N TRP A 370 -16.30 -7.35 -21.38
CA TRP A 370 -16.04 -6.45 -20.26
C TRP A 370 -16.61 -5.06 -20.49
N TRP A 371 -17.11 -4.44 -19.44
CA TRP A 371 -17.64 -3.07 -19.44
C TRP A 371 -17.02 -2.28 -18.29
N GLU A 372 -16.59 -1.06 -18.57
CA GLU A 372 -16.18 -0.10 -17.55
C GLU A 372 -17.43 0.39 -16.80
N ALA A 373 -17.44 0.22 -15.49
CA ALA A 373 -18.58 0.59 -14.64
C ALA A 373 -18.37 1.94 -13.94
N ALA A 374 -17.15 2.22 -13.45
CA ALA A 374 -16.82 3.45 -12.75
C ALA A 374 -15.31 3.68 -12.69
N ARG A 375 -14.91 4.93 -12.44
CA ARG A 375 -13.52 5.34 -12.17
C ARG A 375 -13.37 5.95 -10.78
N GLY A 376 -12.13 5.96 -10.28
CA GLY A 376 -11.81 6.50 -8.96
C GLY A 376 -12.35 5.65 -7.82
N VAL A 377 -12.53 4.34 -8.06
CA VAL A 377 -13.00 3.37 -7.06
C VAL A 377 -11.88 2.99 -6.11
N ASN A 378 -12.23 2.61 -4.88
CA ASN A 378 -11.29 2.11 -3.89
C ASN A 378 -11.93 1.04 -3.01
N GLY A 379 -11.43 -0.19 -3.14
CA GLY A 379 -11.97 -1.38 -2.52
C GLY A 379 -13.22 -1.90 -3.21
N LEU A 380 -13.32 -3.21 -3.30
CA LEU A 380 -14.38 -3.93 -3.98
C LEU A 380 -14.93 -5.04 -3.09
N ALA A 381 -16.22 -5.02 -2.86
CA ALA A 381 -16.93 -6.17 -2.27
C ALA A 381 -18.26 -6.38 -3.00
N GLY A 382 -18.62 -7.63 -3.24
CA GLY A 382 -19.85 -7.94 -3.95
C GLY A 382 -20.35 -9.34 -3.71
N ALA A 383 -21.64 -9.52 -3.93
CA ALA A 383 -22.30 -10.81 -3.89
C ALA A 383 -23.51 -10.81 -4.84
N VAL A 384 -23.94 -12.02 -5.20
CA VAL A 384 -25.20 -12.22 -5.93
C VAL A 384 -26.32 -12.41 -4.93
N GLY A 385 -27.33 -11.57 -5.05
CA GLY A 385 -28.53 -11.64 -4.22
C GLY A 385 -29.50 -12.75 -4.66
N PRO A 386 -30.52 -13.06 -3.83
CA PRO A 386 -31.52 -14.08 -4.15
C PRO A 386 -32.33 -13.80 -5.43
N GLY A 387 -32.39 -12.56 -5.87
CA GLY A 387 -32.99 -12.17 -7.15
C GLY A 387 -32.13 -12.49 -8.37
N GLY A 388 -30.91 -12.97 -8.18
CA GLY A 388 -29.96 -13.24 -9.25
C GLY A 388 -29.24 -11.98 -9.76
N GLU A 389 -29.25 -10.90 -9.00
CA GLU A 389 -28.53 -9.66 -9.31
C GLU A 389 -27.15 -9.67 -8.64
N MET A 390 -26.12 -9.35 -9.39
CA MET A 390 -24.80 -9.06 -8.83
C MET A 390 -24.79 -7.64 -8.28
N THR A 391 -24.61 -7.48 -6.99
CA THR A 391 -24.45 -6.18 -6.34
C THR A 391 -23.01 -6.02 -5.90
N VAL A 392 -22.40 -4.89 -6.26
CA VAL A 392 -21.02 -4.53 -5.94
C VAL A 392 -21.00 -3.21 -5.19
N TRP A 393 -20.20 -3.18 -4.14
CA TRP A 393 -19.98 -2.04 -3.28
C TRP A 393 -18.55 -1.54 -3.45
N THR A 394 -18.37 -0.22 -3.57
CA THR A 394 -17.06 0.42 -3.67
C THR A 394 -17.12 1.84 -3.12
N ALA A 395 -15.95 2.42 -2.76
CA ALA A 395 -15.84 3.82 -2.38
C ALA A 395 -15.42 4.66 -3.60
N VAL A 396 -16.08 5.80 -3.82
CA VAL A 396 -15.76 6.75 -4.89
C VAL A 396 -15.84 8.16 -4.33
N GLY A 397 -14.73 8.92 -4.40
CA GLY A 397 -14.72 10.31 -3.93
C GLY A 397 -15.01 10.49 -2.43
N GLY A 398 -14.70 9.49 -1.60
CA GLY A 398 -14.96 9.51 -0.16
C GLY A 398 -16.39 9.11 0.24
N ALA A 399 -17.21 8.63 -0.70
CA ALA A 399 -18.58 8.17 -0.47
C ALA A 399 -18.78 6.72 -0.91
N LEU A 400 -19.66 6.00 -0.23
CA LEU A 400 -20.04 4.64 -0.59
C LEU A 400 -20.99 4.64 -1.78
N ARG A 401 -20.71 3.77 -2.78
CA ARG A 401 -21.56 3.54 -3.94
C ARG A 401 -21.84 2.06 -4.14
N SER A 402 -23.03 1.75 -4.64
CA SER A 402 -23.40 0.41 -5.11
C SER A 402 -23.65 0.39 -6.61
N TYR A 403 -23.27 -0.71 -7.24
CA TYR A 403 -23.54 -0.99 -8.65
C TYR A 403 -24.27 -2.32 -8.74
N ARG A 404 -25.39 -2.34 -9.47
CA ARG A 404 -26.20 -3.56 -9.68
C ARG A 404 -26.13 -3.95 -11.13
N TRP A 405 -25.91 -5.23 -11.35
CA TRP A 405 -25.93 -5.84 -12.65
C TRP A 405 -26.86 -7.06 -12.65
N ALA A 406 -27.69 -7.18 -13.68
CA ALA A 406 -28.49 -8.36 -13.95
C ALA A 406 -28.51 -8.61 -15.46
N PRO A 407 -28.67 -9.87 -15.93
CA PRO A 407 -28.77 -10.19 -17.36
C PRO A 407 -29.85 -9.36 -18.07
N GLY A 408 -29.47 -8.69 -19.16
CA GLY A 408 -30.37 -7.86 -19.94
C GLY A 408 -30.66 -6.46 -19.38
N LEU A 409 -30.06 -6.08 -18.24
CA LEU A 409 -30.17 -4.74 -17.67
C LEU A 409 -28.84 -4.00 -17.81
N THR A 410 -28.95 -2.69 -18.04
CA THR A 410 -27.80 -1.78 -17.96
C THR A 410 -27.32 -1.70 -16.51
N LEU A 411 -26.00 -1.62 -16.34
CA LEU A 411 -25.39 -1.39 -15.03
C LEU A 411 -25.94 -0.08 -14.43
N THR A 412 -26.55 -0.15 -13.25
CA THR A 412 -27.05 1.03 -12.54
C THR A 412 -26.21 1.30 -11.31
N GLY A 413 -25.64 2.51 -11.23
CA GLY A 413 -24.90 3.00 -10.07
C GLY A 413 -25.80 3.86 -9.17
N GLN A 414 -25.73 3.64 -7.86
CA GLN A 414 -26.43 4.44 -6.87
C GLN A 414 -25.44 4.96 -5.83
N GLU A 415 -25.39 6.27 -5.64
CA GLU A 415 -24.69 6.89 -4.53
C GLU A 415 -25.57 6.87 -3.28
N LEU A 416 -24.97 6.48 -2.16
CA LEU A 416 -25.67 6.41 -0.89
C LEU A 416 -25.19 7.54 0.00
N SER A 417 -26.04 8.54 0.16
CA SER A 417 -25.79 9.65 1.09
C SER A 417 -25.75 9.17 2.54
N GLY A 418 -24.78 9.66 3.30
CA GLY A 418 -24.69 9.44 4.75
C GLY A 418 -23.67 8.41 5.22
N CYS A 419 -22.95 7.72 4.31
CA CYS A 419 -21.81 6.86 4.68
C CYS A 419 -20.52 7.35 4.04
N PRO A 420 -19.65 8.04 4.80
CA PRO A 420 -18.31 8.34 4.32
C PRO A 420 -17.49 7.04 4.25
N ALA A 421 -16.82 6.81 3.11
CA ALA A 421 -16.01 5.63 2.87
C ALA A 421 -14.76 5.99 2.06
N ASP A 422 -13.61 5.70 2.64
CA ASP A 422 -12.33 5.83 1.93
C ASP A 422 -12.04 4.54 1.15
N ARG A 423 -12.49 3.38 1.68
CA ARG A 423 -12.37 2.07 1.04
C ARG A 423 -13.47 1.11 1.52
N VAL A 424 -13.96 0.26 0.63
CA VAL A 424 -14.82 -0.88 0.99
C VAL A 424 -13.96 -2.10 1.32
N LEU A 425 -14.29 -2.80 2.42
CA LEU A 425 -13.56 -3.96 2.91
C LEU A 425 -14.32 -5.27 2.71
N ALA A 426 -15.63 -5.27 2.91
CA ALA A 426 -16.50 -6.44 2.75
C ALA A 426 -17.96 -6.02 2.61
N ALA A 427 -18.77 -6.86 1.98
CA ALA A 427 -20.21 -6.70 1.90
C ALA A 427 -20.91 -8.07 2.09
N LEU A 428 -22.07 -8.06 2.72
CA LEU A 428 -22.88 -9.24 2.98
C LEU A 428 -24.36 -8.88 2.82
N GLU A 429 -25.09 -9.64 2.03
CA GLU A 429 -26.54 -9.53 2.01
C GLU A 429 -27.13 -10.34 3.17
N GLU A 430 -27.70 -9.65 4.18
CA GLU A 430 -28.31 -10.30 5.35
C GLU A 430 -29.70 -10.88 5.04
N ARG A 431 -30.45 -10.18 4.20
CA ARG A 431 -31.79 -10.55 3.68
C ARG A 431 -31.92 -9.96 2.29
N PRO A 432 -32.85 -10.43 1.45
CA PRO A 432 -33.06 -9.86 0.13
C PRO A 432 -33.16 -8.33 0.14
N GLY A 433 -32.23 -7.66 -0.52
CA GLY A 433 -32.13 -6.21 -0.58
C GLY A 433 -31.59 -5.51 0.68
N CYS A 434 -31.32 -6.25 1.77
CA CYS A 434 -30.76 -5.70 3.01
C CYS A 434 -29.27 -6.04 3.12
N TRP A 435 -28.44 -5.07 2.94
CA TRP A 435 -26.98 -5.22 2.95
C TRP A 435 -26.36 -4.78 4.26
N LEU A 436 -25.25 -5.42 4.60
CA LEU A 436 -24.31 -5.02 5.62
C LEU A 436 -22.97 -4.80 4.94
N VAL A 437 -22.38 -3.60 5.09
CA VAL A 437 -21.13 -3.23 4.44
C VAL A 437 -20.12 -2.81 5.49
N LEU A 438 -18.89 -3.30 5.36
CA LEU A 438 -17.75 -2.81 6.11
C LEU A 438 -16.96 -1.82 5.25
N VAL A 439 -16.73 -0.64 5.80
CA VAL A 439 -15.93 0.40 5.15
C VAL A 439 -14.81 0.87 6.06
N GLU A 440 -13.74 1.35 5.46
CA GLU A 440 -12.70 2.12 6.13
C GLU A 440 -12.98 3.60 5.90
N HIS A 441 -12.95 4.40 6.97
CA HIS A 441 -12.98 5.85 6.89
C HIS A 441 -12.06 6.45 7.93
N ARG A 442 -11.09 7.27 7.48
CA ARG A 442 -10.07 7.92 8.33
C ARG A 442 -9.35 6.93 9.26
N GLY A 443 -8.99 5.76 8.74
CA GLY A 443 -8.31 4.71 9.48
C GLY A 443 -9.18 3.90 10.43
N ARG A 444 -10.49 4.10 10.46
CA ARG A 444 -11.44 3.34 11.29
C ARG A 444 -12.28 2.41 10.43
N VAL A 445 -12.59 1.25 10.98
CA VAL A 445 -13.59 0.35 10.38
C VAL A 445 -14.97 0.74 10.87
N LEU A 446 -15.89 0.92 9.92
CA LEU A 446 -17.30 1.18 10.20
C LEU A 446 -18.13 0.05 9.60
N SER A 447 -19.14 -0.41 10.33
CA SER A 447 -20.20 -1.27 9.80
C SER A 447 -21.46 -0.44 9.56
N TRP A 448 -22.08 -0.64 8.41
CA TRP A 448 -23.27 0.10 8.05
C TRP A 448 -24.27 -0.75 7.28
N ARG A 449 -25.55 -0.47 7.52
CA ARG A 449 -26.68 -1.04 6.76
C ARG A 449 -27.29 0.04 5.89
N PRO A 450 -26.98 0.04 4.58
CA PRO A 450 -27.57 0.98 3.63
C PRO A 450 -29.10 0.94 3.68
N GLY A 451 -29.74 2.12 3.77
CA GLY A 451 -31.20 2.25 3.91
C GLY A 451 -31.73 2.14 5.34
N SER A 452 -30.88 1.87 6.34
CA SER A 452 -31.23 1.96 7.75
C SER A 452 -31.19 3.41 8.24
N ALA A 453 -32.04 3.75 9.20
CA ALA A 453 -31.97 5.03 9.92
C ALA A 453 -30.78 5.09 10.91
N GLU A 454 -30.13 3.97 11.18
CA GLU A 454 -28.98 3.89 12.08
C GLU A 454 -27.70 4.42 11.39
N PRO A 455 -26.92 5.28 12.06
CA PRO A 455 -25.65 5.74 11.51
C PRO A 455 -24.61 4.62 11.44
N PRO A 456 -23.54 4.77 10.64
CA PRO A 456 -22.43 3.83 10.63
C PRO A 456 -21.84 3.63 12.02
N ALA A 457 -21.70 2.37 12.46
CA ALA A 457 -21.20 2.01 13.78
C ALA A 457 -19.71 1.61 13.70
N PRO A 458 -18.82 2.18 14.55
CA PRO A 458 -17.41 1.82 14.55
C PRO A 458 -17.18 0.42 15.14
N LEU A 459 -16.24 -0.32 14.52
CA LEU A 459 -15.77 -1.63 14.98
C LEU A 459 -14.35 -1.50 15.53
N GLY A 460 -14.22 -1.30 16.84
CA GLY A 460 -12.91 -1.25 17.50
C GLY A 460 -12.12 0.07 17.31
N PRO A 461 -10.83 0.08 17.70
CA PRO A 461 -9.97 1.25 17.62
C PRO A 461 -9.62 1.65 16.18
N ALA A 462 -9.03 2.83 16.00
CA ALA A 462 -8.63 3.35 14.71
C ALA A 462 -7.30 2.73 14.27
N ASP A 463 -7.36 1.64 13.48
CA ASP A 463 -6.19 0.87 13.06
C ASP A 463 -6.26 0.52 11.57
N SER A 464 -6.30 1.47 10.67
CA SER A 464 -6.31 1.27 9.18
C SER A 464 -6.19 -0.19 8.72
N PRO A 465 -7.28 -0.96 8.65
CA PRO A 465 -7.21 -2.41 8.44
C PRO A 465 -6.71 -2.74 7.03
N ARG A 466 -5.96 -3.83 6.90
CA ARG A 466 -5.52 -4.33 5.58
C ARG A 466 -6.68 -4.94 4.79
N ALA A 467 -7.58 -5.67 5.46
CA ALA A 467 -8.72 -6.34 4.86
C ALA A 467 -9.83 -6.59 5.89
N GLY A 468 -11.01 -6.89 5.38
CA GLY A 468 -12.16 -7.31 6.18
C GLY A 468 -12.90 -8.45 5.54
N ALA A 469 -13.66 -9.20 6.34
CA ALA A 469 -14.56 -10.26 5.88
C ALA A 469 -15.85 -10.25 6.71
N LEU A 470 -16.95 -10.61 6.07
CA LEU A 470 -18.27 -10.72 6.68
C LEU A 470 -18.84 -12.11 6.47
N ALA A 471 -19.53 -12.63 7.48
CA ALA A 471 -20.30 -13.85 7.35
C ALA A 471 -21.59 -13.82 8.17
N ARG A 472 -22.63 -14.45 7.65
CA ARG A 472 -23.86 -14.72 8.38
C ARG A 472 -23.73 -16.03 9.15
N THR A 473 -24.02 -16.00 10.44
CA THR A 473 -24.07 -17.21 11.29
C THR A 473 -25.45 -17.36 11.92
N SER A 474 -25.73 -18.51 12.54
CA SER A 474 -26.97 -18.73 13.29
C SER A 474 -27.14 -17.75 14.47
N ALA A 475 -26.03 -17.23 15.00
CA ALA A 475 -26.02 -16.25 16.08
C ALA A 475 -25.98 -14.78 15.57
N GLY A 476 -26.24 -14.55 14.28
CA GLY A 476 -26.21 -13.24 13.65
C GLY A 476 -24.95 -12.99 12.81
N PRO A 477 -24.85 -11.81 12.20
CA PRO A 477 -23.72 -11.45 11.36
C PRO A 477 -22.44 -11.27 12.19
N ARG A 478 -21.32 -11.70 11.62
CA ARG A 478 -19.99 -11.57 12.18
C ARG A 478 -19.09 -10.83 11.21
N ALA A 479 -18.20 -10.02 11.75
CA ALA A 479 -17.14 -9.35 10.98
C ALA A 479 -15.78 -9.80 11.48
N ALA A 480 -14.83 -9.97 10.57
CA ALA A 480 -13.43 -10.16 10.91
C ALA A 480 -12.61 -9.06 10.23
N THR A 481 -11.65 -8.48 10.95
CA THR A 481 -10.76 -7.45 10.45
C THR A 481 -9.31 -7.90 10.59
N LEU A 482 -8.53 -7.72 9.53
CA LEU A 482 -7.10 -7.97 9.47
C LEU A 482 -6.36 -6.66 9.67
N ARG A 483 -5.59 -6.55 10.74
CA ARG A 483 -4.83 -5.36 11.10
C ARG A 483 -3.51 -5.21 10.32
N PRO A 484 -2.89 -4.04 10.34
CA PRO A 484 -1.58 -3.81 9.70
C PRO A 484 -0.46 -4.71 10.24
N ASP A 485 -0.50 -5.08 11.53
CA ASP A 485 0.45 -5.99 12.18
C ASP A 485 0.22 -7.48 11.84
N GLY A 486 -0.84 -7.77 11.08
CA GLY A 486 -1.23 -9.13 10.71
C GLY A 486 -2.10 -9.85 11.74
N SER A 487 -2.44 -9.22 12.86
CA SER A 487 -3.41 -9.77 13.82
C SER A 487 -4.84 -9.70 13.27
N VAL A 488 -5.70 -10.62 13.71
CA VAL A 488 -7.09 -10.72 13.25
C VAL A 488 -8.04 -10.58 14.43
N GLN A 489 -9.02 -9.69 14.27
CA GLN A 489 -10.09 -9.52 15.25
C GLN A 489 -11.43 -9.98 14.71
N LEU A 490 -12.16 -10.75 15.51
CA LEU A 490 -13.51 -11.19 15.24
C LEU A 490 -14.51 -10.36 16.07
N HIS A 491 -15.44 -9.71 15.38
CA HIS A 491 -16.46 -8.85 15.98
C HIS A 491 -17.85 -9.48 15.90
N THR A 492 -18.62 -9.33 16.96
CA THR A 492 -20.06 -9.56 16.97
C THR A 492 -20.76 -8.26 16.65
N LEU A 493 -21.45 -8.18 15.53
CA LEU A 493 -22.14 -6.96 15.13
C LEU A 493 -23.39 -6.72 15.98
N GLY A 494 -23.55 -5.49 16.47
CA GLY A 494 -24.61 -5.12 17.41
C GLY A 494 -24.25 -5.33 18.89
N ALA A 495 -23.07 -5.89 19.22
CA ALA A 495 -22.56 -5.93 20.58
C ALA A 495 -21.57 -4.77 20.80
N ALA A 496 -21.72 -4.07 21.93
CA ALA A 496 -20.74 -3.05 22.32
C ALA A 496 -19.47 -3.73 22.86
N GLY A 497 -18.31 -3.35 22.34
CA GLY A 497 -17.01 -3.80 22.84
C GLY A 497 -15.97 -4.08 21.76
N PRO A 498 -14.70 -4.20 22.16
CA PRO A 498 -13.64 -4.58 21.23
C PRO A 498 -13.86 -6.02 20.72
N GLY A 499 -13.42 -6.27 19.49
CA GLY A 499 -13.42 -7.61 18.91
C GLY A 499 -12.53 -8.57 19.72
N THR A 500 -12.80 -9.87 19.57
CA THR A 500 -11.95 -10.91 20.15
C THR A 500 -10.82 -11.19 19.18
N GLU A 501 -9.58 -11.11 19.65
CA GLU A 501 -8.42 -11.51 18.86
C GLU A 501 -8.49 -13.03 18.61
N ILE A 502 -8.33 -13.39 17.34
CA ILE A 502 -8.30 -14.77 16.89
C ILE A 502 -7.01 -15.00 16.12
N GLY A 503 -6.32 -16.05 16.47
CA GLY A 503 -5.05 -16.39 15.81
C GLY A 503 -4.31 -17.43 16.62
N ASP A 504 -3.19 -17.84 16.10
CA ASP A 504 -2.21 -18.75 16.70
C ASP A 504 -0.86 -18.04 16.95
N GLY A 505 -0.89 -16.71 16.96
CA GLY A 505 0.30 -15.86 17.15
C GLY A 505 1.07 -15.56 15.86
N GLU A 506 0.66 -16.14 14.72
CA GLU A 506 1.31 -15.87 13.43
C GLU A 506 0.60 -14.75 12.66
N PRO A 507 1.34 -13.75 12.11
CA PRO A 507 0.75 -12.66 11.34
C PRO A 507 0.12 -13.17 10.05
N SER A 508 -1.03 -12.59 9.70
CA SER A 508 -1.79 -12.91 8.49
C SER A 508 -1.66 -11.80 7.44
N LEU A 509 -1.79 -12.18 6.17
CA LEU A 509 -1.71 -11.30 5.00
C LEU A 509 -3.04 -11.24 4.23
N GLY A 510 -3.87 -12.27 4.36
CA GLY A 510 -5.17 -12.38 3.75
C GLY A 510 -6.18 -13.04 4.66
N ILE A 511 -7.46 -12.70 4.48
CA ILE A 511 -8.58 -13.21 5.26
C ILE A 511 -9.78 -13.47 4.37
N ALA A 512 -10.48 -14.59 4.62
CA ALA A 512 -11.81 -14.87 4.08
C ALA A 512 -12.66 -15.53 5.15
N MET A 513 -13.97 -15.33 5.11
CA MET A 513 -14.89 -15.86 6.10
C MET A 513 -16.23 -16.24 5.48
N VAL A 514 -16.77 -17.37 5.90
CA VAL A 514 -18.15 -17.79 5.62
C VAL A 514 -18.84 -18.30 6.87
N GLY A 515 -20.16 -18.22 6.91
CA GLY A 515 -20.95 -18.86 7.98
C GLY A 515 -21.12 -20.35 7.67
N HIS A 516 -20.71 -21.21 8.58
CA HIS A 516 -20.77 -22.65 8.39
C HIS A 516 -21.08 -23.35 9.73
N ARG A 517 -22.03 -24.29 9.71
CA ARG A 517 -22.38 -25.12 10.90
C ARG A 517 -22.62 -24.31 12.19
N GLY A 518 -23.35 -23.21 12.07
CA GLY A 518 -23.72 -22.37 13.21
C GLY A 518 -22.70 -21.36 13.67
N GLY A 519 -21.48 -21.36 13.10
CA GLY A 519 -20.44 -20.39 13.44
C GLY A 519 -19.65 -19.89 12.22
N PRO A 520 -18.72 -18.93 12.43
CA PRO A 520 -17.86 -18.47 11.36
C PRO A 520 -16.71 -19.46 11.11
N THR A 521 -16.53 -19.86 9.85
CA THR A 521 -15.31 -20.48 9.36
C THR A 521 -14.44 -19.39 8.76
N ILE A 522 -13.18 -19.31 9.19
CA ILE A 522 -12.27 -18.23 8.84
C ILE A 522 -11.01 -18.84 8.24
N ALA A 523 -10.67 -18.42 7.05
CA ALA A 523 -9.42 -18.78 6.38
C ALA A 523 -8.44 -17.61 6.46
N LEU A 524 -7.18 -17.90 6.81
CA LEU A 524 -6.09 -16.96 6.94
C LEU A 524 -4.94 -17.42 6.05
N ALA A 525 -4.35 -16.48 5.32
CA ALA A 525 -3.12 -16.69 4.56
C ALA A 525 -1.99 -15.90 5.21
N GLY A 526 -0.77 -16.44 5.27
CA GLY A 526 0.38 -15.78 5.86
C GLY A 526 1.70 -16.53 5.61
N ALA A 527 2.77 -16.09 6.24
CA ALA A 527 4.09 -16.72 6.12
C ALA A 527 4.10 -18.19 6.58
N GLY A 528 3.30 -18.52 7.61
CA GLY A 528 3.11 -19.91 8.09
C GLY A 528 2.11 -20.74 7.28
N GLY A 529 1.74 -20.29 6.08
CA GLY A 529 0.85 -21.01 5.16
C GLY A 529 -0.61 -20.59 5.25
N VAL A 530 -1.48 -21.53 4.88
CA VAL A 530 -2.93 -21.37 4.98
C VAL A 530 -3.44 -21.98 6.28
N ARG A 531 -4.25 -21.25 7.01
CA ARG A 531 -4.83 -21.66 8.29
C ARG A 531 -6.33 -21.50 8.22
N LEU A 532 -7.05 -22.56 8.55
CA LEU A 532 -8.51 -22.55 8.57
C LEU A 532 -9.01 -22.78 9.99
N ARG A 533 -9.75 -21.81 10.51
CA ARG A 533 -10.43 -21.89 11.80
C ARG A 533 -11.86 -22.37 11.59
N LEU A 534 -12.14 -23.57 12.04
CA LEU A 534 -13.48 -24.16 12.02
C LEU A 534 -14.24 -23.81 13.30
N PRO A 535 -15.57 -23.61 13.24
CA PRO A 535 -16.37 -23.36 14.44
C PRO A 535 -16.32 -24.55 15.38
N ALA A 536 -16.61 -24.32 16.66
CA ALA A 536 -16.79 -25.38 17.64
C ALA A 536 -17.98 -26.25 17.24
N GLY A 537 -17.82 -27.58 17.16
CA GLY A 537 -18.86 -28.51 16.75
C GLY A 537 -18.80 -29.83 17.51
N GLY A 538 -19.94 -30.48 17.69
CA GLY A 538 -20.09 -31.76 18.38
C GLY A 538 -19.62 -31.74 19.84
N ALA A 539 -18.79 -32.70 20.24
CA ALA A 539 -18.23 -32.80 21.59
C ALA A 539 -17.14 -31.74 21.94
N SER A 540 -16.62 -31.03 20.96
CA SER A 540 -15.57 -30.01 21.18
C SER A 540 -16.20 -28.63 21.40
N ARG A 541 -15.97 -28.04 22.58
CA ARG A 541 -16.38 -26.66 22.90
C ARG A 541 -15.38 -25.61 22.37
N ARG A 542 -14.25 -26.01 21.76
CA ARG A 542 -13.23 -25.12 21.25
C ARG A 542 -13.17 -25.16 19.73
N PRO A 543 -12.93 -24.03 19.04
CA PRO A 543 -12.64 -23.99 17.61
C PRO A 543 -11.41 -24.85 17.29
N ARG A 544 -11.40 -25.45 16.10
CA ARG A 544 -10.28 -26.24 15.60
C ARG A 544 -9.55 -25.49 14.50
N TRP A 545 -8.23 -25.61 14.50
CA TRP A 545 -7.38 -25.13 13.42
C TRP A 545 -7.00 -26.30 12.52
N TRP A 546 -7.09 -26.07 11.21
CA TRP A 546 -6.60 -26.98 10.18
C TRP A 546 -5.63 -26.20 9.28
N ARG A 547 -4.49 -26.83 8.92
CA ARG A 547 -3.45 -26.23 8.08
C ARG A 547 -3.24 -27.10 6.86
N PRO A 548 -3.83 -26.73 5.68
CA PRO A 548 -3.68 -27.48 4.44
C PRO A 548 -2.27 -27.40 3.88
N THR A 549 -1.57 -26.32 4.14
CA THR A 549 -0.18 -26.12 3.73
C THR A 549 0.57 -25.24 4.74
N LEU A 550 1.85 -25.51 4.93
CA LEU A 550 2.78 -24.70 5.72
C LEU A 550 3.61 -23.75 4.83
N ARG A 551 3.48 -23.85 3.50
CA ARG A 551 4.17 -22.97 2.56
C ARG A 551 3.52 -21.59 2.54
N PRO A 552 4.31 -20.49 2.47
CA PRO A 552 3.80 -19.13 2.51
C PRO A 552 2.65 -18.86 1.53
N ALA A 553 1.59 -18.24 2.01
CA ALA A 553 0.41 -17.92 1.23
C ALA A 553 0.05 -16.44 1.32
N THR A 554 -0.51 -15.90 0.23
CA THR A 554 -0.79 -14.46 0.09
C THR A 554 -2.24 -14.10 0.15
N ARG A 555 -3.04 -14.88 -0.56
CA ARG A 555 -4.46 -14.68 -0.75
C ARG A 555 -5.18 -15.95 -0.37
N VAL A 556 -6.39 -15.77 0.11
CA VAL A 556 -7.29 -16.84 0.44
C VAL A 556 -8.70 -16.43 0.09
N ALA A 557 -9.46 -17.34 -0.48
CA ALA A 557 -10.88 -17.20 -0.75
C ALA A 557 -11.60 -18.44 -0.23
N LEU A 558 -12.79 -18.24 0.31
CA LEU A 558 -13.59 -19.27 0.92
C LEU A 558 -15.03 -19.12 0.45
N ALA A 559 -15.62 -20.20 -0.02
CA ALA A 559 -17.03 -20.24 -0.40
C ALA A 559 -17.70 -21.49 0.12
N MET A 560 -19.02 -21.45 0.22
CA MET A 560 -19.86 -22.58 0.61
C MET A 560 -20.81 -22.91 -0.53
N GLY A 561 -20.88 -24.20 -0.91
CA GLY A 561 -21.81 -24.70 -1.89
C GLY A 561 -23.22 -24.86 -1.32
N ASP A 562 -24.21 -25.08 -2.21
CA ASP A 562 -25.60 -25.36 -1.84
C ASP A 562 -25.74 -26.65 -1.00
N ASP A 563 -24.77 -27.54 -1.14
CA ASP A 563 -24.64 -28.79 -0.37
C ASP A 563 -23.94 -28.62 1.00
N TRP A 564 -23.72 -27.38 1.43
CA TRP A 564 -23.06 -27.00 2.68
C TRP A 564 -21.58 -27.43 2.78
N ARG A 565 -20.95 -27.78 1.66
CA ARG A 565 -19.51 -28.05 1.62
C ARG A 565 -18.71 -26.80 1.31
N LEU A 566 -17.53 -26.76 1.91
CA LEU A 566 -16.63 -25.62 1.74
C LEU A 566 -15.67 -25.86 0.59
N CYS A 567 -15.42 -24.78 -0.16
CA CYS A 567 -14.35 -24.67 -1.14
C CYS A 567 -13.37 -23.60 -0.66
N LEU A 568 -12.10 -23.94 -0.58
CA LEU A 568 -11.00 -23.06 -0.19
C LEU A 568 -10.04 -22.94 -1.36
N ALA A 569 -9.72 -21.72 -1.75
CA ALA A 569 -8.65 -21.44 -2.69
C ALA A 569 -7.61 -20.53 -2.03
N ALA A 570 -6.34 -20.73 -2.35
CA ALA A 570 -5.27 -19.88 -1.87
C ALA A 570 -4.16 -19.74 -2.92
N VAL A 571 -3.47 -18.62 -2.88
CA VAL A 571 -2.23 -18.41 -3.62
C VAL A 571 -1.08 -18.72 -2.68
N VAL A 572 -0.38 -19.82 -2.95
CA VAL A 572 0.71 -20.38 -2.15
C VAL A 572 1.99 -20.30 -2.97
N GLU A 573 2.97 -19.52 -2.50
CA GLU A 573 4.23 -19.27 -3.24
C GLU A 573 4.00 -18.82 -4.69
N GLY A 574 2.88 -18.10 -4.94
CA GLY A 574 2.50 -17.64 -6.26
C GLY A 574 1.66 -18.62 -7.08
N GLU A 575 1.54 -19.87 -6.66
CA GLU A 575 0.71 -20.88 -7.30
C GLU A 575 -0.68 -20.98 -6.68
N LEU A 576 -1.66 -21.25 -7.52
CA LEU A 576 -3.04 -21.45 -7.07
C LEU A 576 -3.22 -22.87 -6.53
N GLN A 577 -3.63 -23.00 -5.28
CA GLN A 577 -3.99 -24.27 -4.65
C GLN A 577 -5.44 -24.22 -4.21
N VAL A 578 -6.15 -25.33 -4.38
CA VAL A 578 -7.58 -25.43 -4.06
C VAL A 578 -7.84 -26.69 -3.25
N TRP A 579 -8.73 -26.57 -2.28
CA TRP A 579 -9.21 -27.67 -1.45
C TRP A 579 -10.73 -27.63 -1.39
N GLN A 580 -11.33 -28.81 -1.35
CA GLN A 580 -12.77 -28.97 -1.17
C GLN A 580 -13.07 -29.95 -0.04
N GLU A 581 -14.11 -29.67 0.72
CA GLU A 581 -14.65 -30.58 1.72
C GLU A 581 -15.46 -31.69 1.04
N ASP A 582 -15.18 -32.96 1.35
CA ASP A 582 -15.95 -34.12 0.82
C ASP A 582 -17.26 -34.34 1.59
N ALA A 583 -18.04 -35.35 1.19
CA ALA A 583 -19.30 -35.72 1.86
C ALA A 583 -19.12 -36.17 3.31
N ALA A 584 -17.94 -36.62 3.70
CA ALA A 584 -17.58 -36.98 5.06
C ALA A 584 -16.90 -35.81 5.82
N TYR A 585 -16.97 -34.60 5.26
CA TYR A 585 -16.38 -33.38 5.82
C TYR A 585 -14.86 -33.45 6.01
N ARG A 586 -14.17 -34.16 5.13
CA ARG A 586 -12.72 -34.22 5.06
C ARG A 586 -12.25 -33.36 3.89
N TRP A 587 -11.16 -32.64 4.09
CA TRP A 587 -10.58 -31.79 3.08
C TRP A 587 -9.72 -32.58 2.09
N GLN A 588 -9.94 -32.33 0.82
CA GLN A 588 -9.17 -32.94 -0.27
C GLN A 588 -8.62 -31.82 -1.15
N ALA A 589 -7.36 -31.96 -1.56
CA ALA A 589 -6.78 -31.11 -2.59
C ALA A 589 -7.47 -31.40 -3.93
N VAL A 590 -7.73 -30.33 -4.67
CA VAL A 590 -8.35 -30.40 -6.00
C VAL A 590 -7.31 -30.02 -7.03
N GLU A 591 -7.00 -30.92 -7.95
CA GLU A 591 -6.12 -30.62 -9.07
C GLU A 591 -6.80 -29.68 -10.05
N LEU A 592 -6.14 -28.60 -10.37
CA LEU A 592 -6.54 -27.65 -11.41
C LEU A 592 -5.72 -27.90 -12.65
N PRO A 593 -6.28 -27.68 -13.86
CA PRO A 593 -5.49 -27.70 -15.08
C PRO A 593 -4.42 -26.61 -15.03
N GLU A 594 -3.24 -26.90 -15.59
CA GLU A 594 -2.20 -25.91 -15.77
C GLU A 594 -2.74 -24.71 -16.55
N ALA A 595 -2.42 -23.51 -16.08
CA ALA A 595 -2.79 -22.28 -16.80
C ALA A 595 -2.02 -22.24 -18.13
N PRO A 596 -2.69 -21.93 -19.25
CA PRO A 596 -2.05 -21.86 -20.58
C PRO A 596 -1.03 -20.72 -20.67
#